data_dc78c8e9c0f7c037f85a49cab7715806
#
_entry.id   dc78c8e9c0f7c037f85a49cab7715806
#
_cell.length_a   1.000
_cell.length_b   1.000
_cell.length_c   1.000
_cell.angle_alpha   90.00
_cell.angle_beta   90.00
_cell.angle_gamma   90.00
#
_symmetry.space_group_name_H-M   'P 1'
#
loop_
_entity.id
_entity.type
_entity.pdbx_description
1 polymer ?
#
loop_
_entity_poly.entity_id
_entity_poly.type
_entity_poly.pdbx_seq_one_letter_code
_entity_poly.pdbx_strand_id
1 'polypeptide(L)'
;MSMANVSRMLPHIRSSDRSSIKLSCLSIANFDVPKSVASAEHLGMPEKDPEMSIEKVDALVVGGGQAGVAMSEHLSNCGVPHLVLERRRIAERWRSERWDSLVANGPAWHDRFPGMEFYDIDPDAFAPKERVADYLVAYAEQIAAPIRCGVEVKDVQRNVGRPGFRVETSDGVIEATVVVAATGPFQRPVIPAVVPEDPGIMQMHSSAYRSPDQLPEGAVLVVGAGSSGVQIADELLQAGKRVYLSVGPHDRPPRSYRGRDFVWWLGVLGKWDDEAVEPGMEHVTISVSGAHGGHTVDFRRLAAQGMTLVGLTKSFKDGVLNFAPDLADNLAQGDANYLSVLDEADAYIARNGLDLPEEPDARNIEPDPQCVTDPILELNLAEAGVTSIVWATGFAVDYSWLKVDAFDEEGRPKHQRGVSAEPGIYFLGLPWQSRRASSFIWGVWHDAKYLADHISAQRKYLAYRTGVSSGYV
;
A
#
# COMPACT_ATOMS: atom_id res chain seq x y z
N MET A 1 -40.10 -37.32 18.94
CA MET A 1 -41.09 -36.26 19.20
C MET A 1 -40.55 -35.03 18.48
N SER A 2 -40.83 -34.83 17.24
CA SER A 2 -42.06 -34.40 16.55
C SER A 2 -42.35 -32.89 16.71
N MET A 3 -42.20 -32.19 15.59
CA MET A 3 -43.01 -31.07 15.07
C MET A 3 -42.73 -29.68 15.67
N ALA A 4 -42.80 -28.56 14.96
CA ALA A 4 -43.54 -28.28 13.71
C ALA A 4 -43.02 -27.05 12.99
N ASN A 5 -43.26 -27.04 11.68
CA ASN A 5 -43.25 -25.94 10.70
C ASN A 5 -44.05 -24.72 11.16
N VAL A 6 -43.52 -23.50 10.79
CA VAL A 6 -44.41 -22.38 10.40
C VAL A 6 -43.84 -21.73 9.16
N SER A 7 -44.45 -22.00 8.02
CA SER A 7 -44.47 -21.19 6.80
C SER A 7 -45.47 -20.05 6.97
N ARG A 8 -45.12 -18.82 6.54
CA ARG A 8 -46.08 -17.85 5.95
C ARG A 8 -45.34 -16.70 5.30
N MET A 9 -45.43 -16.72 4.00
CA MET A 9 -46.14 -15.76 3.10
C MET A 9 -45.39 -14.49 2.73
N LEU A 10 -44.85 -14.52 1.52
CA LEU A 10 -44.53 -13.37 0.65
C LEU A 10 -45.84 -12.81 0.04
N PRO A 11 -45.89 -11.54 -0.30
CA PRO A 11 -46.64 -11.10 -1.48
C PRO A 11 -45.73 -10.63 -2.59
N HIS A 12 -45.98 -11.18 -3.78
CA HIS A 12 -45.53 -10.69 -5.10
C HIS A 12 -45.99 -9.27 -5.34
N ILE A 13 -45.11 -8.38 -5.80
CA ILE A 13 -45.48 -7.20 -6.55
C ILE A 13 -44.74 -7.27 -7.89
N ARG A 14 -45.59 -7.12 -8.95
CA ARG A 14 -45.27 -7.22 -10.36
C ARG A 14 -44.53 -5.97 -10.84
N SER A 15 -43.70 -6.20 -11.85
CA SER A 15 -43.06 -5.22 -12.74
C SER A 15 -44.04 -4.34 -13.49
N SER A 16 -43.78 -3.05 -13.59
CA SER A 16 -43.87 -2.18 -14.78
C SER A 16 -43.56 -0.74 -14.36
N ASP A 17 -42.53 -0.11 -14.84
CA ASP A 17 -42.55 0.92 -15.88
C ASP A 17 -41.15 1.50 -16.07
N ARG A 18 -40.69 1.36 -17.32
CA ARG A 18 -39.55 2.12 -17.82
C ARG A 18 -40.09 3.49 -18.25
N SER A 19 -39.63 4.56 -17.64
CA SER A 19 -39.70 5.88 -18.24
C SER A 19 -38.31 6.53 -18.27
N SER A 20 -37.84 6.67 -19.52
CA SER A 20 -36.62 7.37 -19.89
C SER A 20 -36.75 8.86 -19.61
N ILE A 21 -35.89 9.42 -18.78
CA ILE A 21 -35.78 10.89 -18.67
C ILE A 21 -34.58 11.31 -19.54
N LYS A 22 -34.95 11.97 -20.67
CA LYS A 22 -34.01 12.71 -21.51
C LYS A 22 -33.67 14.04 -20.83
N LEU A 23 -32.42 14.28 -20.50
CA LEU A 23 -31.92 15.63 -20.19
C LEU A 23 -31.67 16.35 -21.53
N SER A 24 -32.46 17.42 -21.80
CA SER A 24 -32.24 18.35 -22.86
C SER A 24 -31.25 19.45 -22.44
N CYS A 25 -30.22 19.65 -23.25
CA CYS A 25 -29.35 20.84 -23.17
C CYS A 25 -30.15 22.10 -23.48
N LEU A 26 -30.15 23.06 -22.57
CA LEU A 26 -30.60 24.42 -22.81
C LEU A 26 -29.38 25.30 -23.12
N SER A 27 -29.34 25.77 -24.35
CA SER A 27 -28.49 26.83 -24.90
C SER A 27 -28.90 28.16 -24.29
N ILE A 28 -27.95 28.90 -23.69
CA ILE A 28 -28.19 30.29 -23.27
C ILE A 28 -27.62 31.22 -24.33
N ALA A 29 -28.55 32.04 -24.85
CA ALA A 29 -28.30 33.03 -25.86
C ALA A 29 -27.53 34.26 -25.37
N ASN A 30 -26.76 34.83 -26.27
CA ASN A 30 -26.05 36.10 -26.17
C ASN A 30 -26.97 37.28 -25.79
N PHE A 31 -26.55 38.08 -24.83
CA PHE A 31 -27.06 39.45 -24.65
C PHE A 31 -25.95 40.45 -25.00
N ASP A 32 -26.24 41.28 -26.02
CA ASP A 32 -25.48 42.47 -26.40
C ASP A 32 -25.61 43.55 -25.33
N VAL A 33 -24.48 44.16 -24.94
CA VAL A 33 -24.44 45.39 -24.12
C VAL A 33 -23.88 46.55 -24.97
N PRO A 34 -24.56 47.70 -25.02
CA PRO A 34 -24.14 48.81 -25.84
C PRO A 34 -22.97 49.57 -25.19
N LYS A 35 -22.02 49.96 -26.03
CA LYS A 35 -20.91 50.88 -25.69
C LYS A 35 -21.40 52.31 -25.45
N SER A 36 -21.10 52.87 -24.27
CA SER A 36 -21.05 54.32 -24.10
C SER A 36 -19.71 54.74 -23.54
N VAL A 37 -19.05 55.62 -24.23
CA VAL A 37 -17.77 56.27 -23.90
C VAL A 37 -18.02 57.36 -22.89
N ALA A 38 -17.32 57.36 -21.76
CA ALA A 38 -17.07 58.54 -20.96
C ALA A 38 -15.68 58.41 -20.29
N SER A 39 -14.78 59.25 -20.73
CA SER A 39 -13.46 59.48 -20.17
C SER A 39 -13.55 60.15 -18.79
N ALA A 40 -12.94 59.54 -17.77
CA ALA A 40 -12.57 60.26 -16.53
C ALA A 40 -11.20 59.75 -16.12
N GLU A 41 -10.23 60.68 -16.15
CA GLU A 41 -8.91 60.50 -15.57
C GLU A 41 -9.06 60.26 -14.06
N HIS A 42 -8.59 59.08 -13.59
CA HIS A 42 -8.39 58.85 -12.17
C HIS A 42 -6.93 58.55 -11.88
N LEU A 43 -6.39 59.38 -11.04
CA LEU A 43 -5.09 59.21 -10.38
C LEU A 43 -4.91 57.78 -9.85
N GLY A 44 -3.78 57.18 -10.24
CA GLY A 44 -3.41 55.83 -9.80
C GLY A 44 -3.17 55.77 -8.28
N MET A 45 -4.05 55.07 -7.61
CA MET A 45 -3.70 54.38 -6.38
C MET A 45 -3.14 53.03 -6.79
N PRO A 46 -2.05 52.53 -6.18
CA PRO A 46 -1.59 51.16 -6.46
C PRO A 46 -2.70 50.21 -6.06
N GLU A 47 -3.16 49.41 -7.01
CA GLU A 47 -3.95 48.20 -6.71
C GLU A 47 -3.15 47.41 -5.67
N LYS A 48 -3.67 47.33 -4.44
CA LYS A 48 -3.20 46.31 -3.51
C LYS A 48 -3.50 44.95 -4.19
N ASP A 49 -2.42 44.23 -4.53
CA ASP A 49 -2.54 42.82 -4.82
C ASP A 49 -3.49 42.20 -3.79
N PRO A 50 -4.49 41.40 -4.21
CA PRO A 50 -5.32 40.70 -3.26
C PRO A 50 -4.38 39.81 -2.42
N GLU A 51 -4.22 40.21 -1.15
CA GLU A 51 -3.50 39.42 -0.16
C GLU A 51 -4.13 38.03 -0.21
N MET A 52 -3.50 37.09 -0.92
CA MET A 52 -3.96 35.69 -0.97
C MET A 52 -3.99 35.23 0.48
N SER A 53 -5.21 35.07 1.03
CA SER A 53 -5.38 34.63 2.39
C SER A 53 -4.78 33.21 2.51
N ILE A 54 -3.69 33.09 3.28
CA ILE A 54 -3.08 31.78 3.53
C ILE A 54 -4.08 30.91 4.28
N GLU A 55 -4.43 29.78 3.71
CA GLU A 55 -5.31 28.78 4.34
C GLU A 55 -4.62 28.23 5.60
N LYS A 56 -5.38 28.10 6.71
CA LYS A 56 -4.86 27.59 7.99
C LYS A 56 -5.63 26.36 8.40
N VAL A 57 -4.89 25.31 8.77
CA VAL A 57 -5.45 24.05 9.26
C VAL A 57 -4.75 23.63 10.56
N ASP A 58 -5.47 22.98 11.46
CA ASP A 58 -4.86 22.46 12.69
C ASP A 58 -3.97 21.25 12.39
N ALA A 59 -4.47 20.29 11.60
CA ALA A 59 -3.69 19.15 11.16
C ALA A 59 -3.80 18.97 9.64
N LEU A 60 -2.65 18.85 8.99
CA LEU A 60 -2.55 18.51 7.57
C LEU A 60 -2.07 17.06 7.43
N VAL A 61 -2.83 16.26 6.71
CA VAL A 61 -2.45 14.88 6.36
C VAL A 61 -2.01 14.84 4.90
N VAL A 62 -0.83 14.31 4.63
CA VAL A 62 -0.27 14.23 3.27
C VAL A 62 -0.37 12.80 2.77
N GLY A 63 -1.24 12.58 1.79
CA GLY A 63 -1.54 11.28 1.15
C GLY A 63 -2.96 10.80 1.42
N GLY A 64 -3.71 10.48 0.35
CA GLY A 64 -5.10 9.99 0.36
C GLY A 64 -5.21 8.48 0.14
N GLY A 65 -4.21 7.71 0.57
CA GLY A 65 -4.26 6.24 0.63
C GLY A 65 -4.90 5.73 1.93
N GLN A 66 -4.79 4.43 2.18
CA GLN A 66 -5.33 3.78 3.40
C GLN A 66 -4.91 4.49 4.70
N ALA A 67 -3.66 4.96 4.78
CA ALA A 67 -3.16 5.65 5.96
C ALA A 67 -3.84 7.00 6.17
N GLY A 68 -3.97 7.82 5.10
CA GLY A 68 -4.62 9.12 5.21
C GLY A 68 -6.11 9.04 5.48
N VAL A 69 -6.81 8.07 4.91
CA VAL A 69 -8.23 7.84 5.16
C VAL A 69 -8.46 7.42 6.63
N ALA A 70 -7.67 6.46 7.14
CA ALA A 70 -7.73 6.05 8.54
C ALA A 70 -7.40 7.22 9.50
N MET A 71 -6.39 8.04 9.15
CA MET A 71 -6.03 9.21 9.97
C MET A 71 -7.16 10.23 10.03
N SER A 72 -7.82 10.47 8.90
CA SER A 72 -8.95 11.41 8.80
C SER A 72 -10.10 10.99 9.71
N GLU A 73 -10.47 9.71 9.74
CA GLU A 73 -11.50 9.19 10.65
C GLU A 73 -11.18 9.51 12.10
N HIS A 74 -9.97 9.15 12.54
CA HIS A 74 -9.60 9.31 13.94
C HIS A 74 -9.41 10.76 14.36
N LEU A 75 -8.91 11.64 13.46
CA LEU A 75 -8.88 13.07 13.72
C LEU A 75 -10.30 13.65 13.87
N SER A 76 -11.23 13.23 13.01
CA SER A 76 -12.65 13.61 13.12
C SER A 76 -13.24 13.15 14.46
N ASN A 77 -13.01 11.90 14.84
CA ASN A 77 -13.48 11.30 16.09
C ASN A 77 -12.91 12.02 17.33
N CYS A 78 -11.70 12.56 17.22
CA CYS A 78 -11.07 13.39 18.26
C CYS A 78 -11.49 14.87 18.23
N GLY A 79 -12.32 15.29 17.27
CA GLY A 79 -12.71 16.69 17.08
C GLY A 79 -11.53 17.59 16.67
N VAL A 80 -10.55 17.04 15.92
CA VAL A 80 -9.41 17.78 15.40
C VAL A 80 -9.71 18.26 13.98
N PRO A 81 -9.87 19.59 13.73
CA PRO A 81 -9.99 20.11 12.38
C PRO A 81 -8.77 19.73 11.54
N HIS A 82 -9.01 19.16 10.37
CA HIS A 82 -7.91 18.69 9.52
C HIS A 82 -8.27 18.77 8.04
N LEU A 83 -7.25 18.64 7.21
CA LEU A 83 -7.35 18.52 5.76
C LEU A 83 -6.42 17.40 5.30
N VAL A 84 -6.90 16.56 4.40
CA VAL A 84 -6.08 15.57 3.71
C VAL A 84 -5.77 16.06 2.30
N LEU A 85 -4.50 16.10 1.92
CA LEU A 85 -4.09 16.41 0.55
C LEU A 85 -3.63 15.15 -0.17
N GLU A 86 -4.20 14.91 -1.34
CA GLU A 86 -3.81 13.80 -2.22
C GLU A 86 -3.42 14.37 -3.60
N ARG A 87 -2.23 14.03 -4.07
CA ARG A 87 -1.72 14.55 -5.35
C ARG A 87 -2.49 14.07 -6.57
N ARG A 88 -3.19 12.95 -6.47
CA ARG A 88 -4.00 12.36 -7.54
C ARG A 88 -5.41 12.07 -7.05
N ARG A 89 -5.86 10.80 -7.12
CA ARG A 89 -7.16 10.32 -6.61
C ARG A 89 -6.95 9.52 -5.32
N ILE A 90 -7.96 9.41 -4.52
CA ILE A 90 -7.95 8.52 -3.36
C ILE A 90 -7.58 7.11 -3.82
N ALA A 91 -6.66 6.46 -3.08
CA ALA A 91 -6.16 5.12 -3.36
C ALA A 91 -5.53 4.93 -4.76
N GLU A 92 -4.93 5.98 -5.33
CA GLU A 92 -4.39 5.97 -6.69
C GLU A 92 -3.42 4.83 -6.97
N ARG A 93 -2.54 4.49 -6.01
CA ARG A 93 -1.55 3.42 -6.20
C ARG A 93 -2.17 2.04 -6.42
N TRP A 94 -3.33 1.77 -5.84
CA TRP A 94 -4.09 0.55 -6.11
C TRP A 94 -4.57 0.51 -7.56
N ARG A 95 -4.93 1.67 -8.15
CA ARG A 95 -5.44 1.77 -9.52
C ARG A 95 -4.35 1.76 -10.58
N SER A 96 -3.31 2.59 -10.42
CA SER A 96 -2.38 2.90 -11.50
C SER A 96 -0.98 2.32 -11.36
N GLU A 97 -0.60 1.79 -10.17
CA GLU A 97 0.75 1.31 -9.91
C GLU A 97 0.78 -0.19 -9.55
N ARG A 98 -0.18 -0.94 -10.09
CA ARG A 98 -0.31 -2.40 -9.92
C ARG A 98 -0.71 -3.05 -11.24
N TRP A 99 -0.37 -4.32 -11.43
CA TRP A 99 -0.79 -5.11 -12.59
C TRP A 99 -2.28 -5.44 -12.54
N ASP A 100 -2.83 -5.76 -13.70
CA ASP A 100 -4.30 -5.79 -13.87
C ASP A 100 -4.97 -6.94 -13.12
N SER A 101 -4.30 -8.08 -13.00
CA SER A 101 -4.82 -9.26 -12.28
C SER A 101 -4.58 -9.22 -10.77
N LEU A 102 -3.97 -8.15 -10.21
CA LEU A 102 -3.69 -8.10 -8.78
C LEU A 102 -4.97 -8.20 -7.95
N VAL A 103 -4.94 -9.09 -6.98
CA VAL A 103 -5.87 -9.15 -5.86
C VAL A 103 -5.15 -8.88 -4.53
N ALA A 104 -5.87 -8.50 -3.50
CA ALA A 104 -5.33 -8.34 -2.15
C ALA A 104 -4.67 -9.64 -1.67
N ASN A 105 -3.66 -9.54 -0.82
CA ASN A 105 -2.98 -10.71 -0.26
C ASN A 105 -3.68 -11.30 0.97
N GLY A 106 -4.55 -10.54 1.62
CA GLY A 106 -5.42 -11.01 2.68
C GLY A 106 -6.87 -11.15 2.23
N PRO A 107 -7.66 -12.03 2.87
CA PRO A 107 -9.08 -12.19 2.56
C PRO A 107 -9.88 -10.94 2.94
N ALA A 108 -11.02 -10.74 2.29
CA ALA A 108 -11.86 -9.54 2.43
C ALA A 108 -12.37 -9.32 3.86
N TRP A 109 -12.56 -10.37 4.66
CA TRP A 109 -12.94 -10.22 6.07
C TRP A 109 -11.86 -9.51 6.91
N HIS A 110 -10.59 -9.59 6.50
CA HIS A 110 -9.45 -9.02 7.21
C HIS A 110 -8.95 -7.70 6.60
N ASP A 111 -8.76 -7.65 5.27
CA ASP A 111 -8.09 -6.52 4.60
C ASP A 111 -9.03 -5.30 4.45
N ARG A 112 -9.67 -4.93 5.54
CA ARG A 112 -10.65 -3.84 5.65
C ARG A 112 -10.46 -3.02 6.93
N PHE A 113 -11.08 -1.85 7.00
CA PHE A 113 -11.21 -1.09 8.23
C PHE A 113 -12.37 -1.63 9.09
N PRO A 114 -12.33 -1.47 10.41
CA PRO A 114 -13.49 -1.71 11.25
C PRO A 114 -14.68 -0.83 10.81
N GLY A 115 -15.89 -1.38 10.88
CA GLY A 115 -17.12 -0.63 10.61
C GLY A 115 -17.61 -0.60 9.16
N MET A 116 -16.83 -1.12 8.19
CA MET A 116 -17.29 -1.31 6.82
C MET A 116 -16.72 -2.60 6.21
N GLU A 117 -17.58 -3.40 5.62
CA GLU A 117 -17.23 -4.64 4.93
C GLU A 117 -17.23 -4.44 3.42
N PHE A 118 -16.57 -5.35 2.69
CA PHE A 118 -16.79 -5.46 1.26
C PHE A 118 -18.19 -6.08 1.04
N TYR A 119 -19.10 -5.31 0.43
CA TYR A 119 -20.52 -5.72 0.34
C TYR A 119 -20.81 -6.76 -0.74
N ASP A 120 -19.91 -6.93 -1.70
CA ASP A 120 -20.07 -7.77 -2.90
C ASP A 120 -18.92 -8.76 -3.12
N ILE A 121 -18.12 -8.99 -2.10
CA ILE A 121 -17.02 -9.96 -2.10
C ILE A 121 -17.27 -10.94 -0.96
N ASP A 122 -17.14 -12.23 -1.26
CA ASP A 122 -17.17 -13.26 -0.21
C ASP A 122 -16.10 -12.95 0.84
N PRO A 123 -16.40 -13.03 2.13
CA PRO A 123 -15.44 -12.73 3.19
C PRO A 123 -14.10 -13.47 3.06
N ASP A 124 -14.11 -14.71 2.60
CA ASP A 124 -12.90 -15.52 2.44
C ASP A 124 -12.22 -15.32 1.07
N ALA A 125 -12.82 -14.55 0.15
CA ALA A 125 -12.22 -14.22 -1.12
C ALA A 125 -11.24 -13.03 -1.03
N PHE A 126 -10.40 -12.91 -2.06
CA PHE A 126 -9.37 -11.86 -2.16
C PHE A 126 -9.84 -10.75 -3.10
N ALA A 127 -9.94 -9.54 -2.58
CA ALA A 127 -10.48 -8.41 -3.33
C ALA A 127 -9.57 -8.00 -4.50
N PRO A 128 -10.09 -7.86 -5.74
CA PRO A 128 -9.36 -7.24 -6.83
C PRO A 128 -8.91 -5.83 -6.48
N LYS A 129 -7.79 -5.39 -7.06
CA LYS A 129 -7.18 -4.07 -6.76
C LYS A 129 -8.15 -2.89 -6.91
N GLU A 130 -9.02 -2.93 -7.92
CA GLU A 130 -10.05 -1.91 -8.16
C GLU A 130 -11.06 -1.87 -7.02
N ARG A 131 -11.44 -3.05 -6.50
CA ARG A 131 -12.40 -3.16 -5.39
C ARG A 131 -11.80 -2.65 -4.07
N VAL A 132 -10.49 -2.87 -3.86
CA VAL A 132 -9.77 -2.26 -2.72
C VAL A 132 -9.77 -0.73 -2.84
N ALA A 133 -9.49 -0.22 -4.04
CA ALA A 133 -9.52 1.23 -4.28
C ALA A 133 -10.93 1.82 -4.09
N ASP A 134 -11.97 1.16 -4.61
CA ASP A 134 -13.37 1.59 -4.46
C ASP A 134 -13.83 1.53 -3.01
N TYR A 135 -13.41 0.51 -2.28
CA TYR A 135 -13.64 0.38 -0.83
C TYR A 135 -13.06 1.59 -0.06
N LEU A 136 -11.82 1.98 -0.34
CA LEU A 136 -11.20 3.12 0.33
C LEU A 136 -11.88 4.46 -0.01
N VAL A 137 -12.38 4.61 -1.24
CA VAL A 137 -13.19 5.79 -1.64
C VAL A 137 -14.51 5.80 -0.89
N ALA A 138 -15.25 4.69 -0.91
CA ALA A 138 -16.52 4.57 -0.22
C ALA A 138 -16.38 4.79 1.29
N TYR A 139 -15.29 4.30 1.88
CA TYR A 139 -15.00 4.54 3.30
C TYR A 139 -14.74 6.03 3.58
N ALA A 140 -13.94 6.69 2.73
CA ALA A 140 -13.67 8.12 2.86
C ALA A 140 -14.96 8.96 2.74
N GLU A 141 -15.87 8.58 1.84
CA GLU A 141 -17.19 9.19 1.70
C GLU A 141 -18.09 8.94 2.93
N GLN A 142 -18.14 7.71 3.43
CA GLN A 142 -18.91 7.33 4.62
C GLN A 142 -18.54 8.16 5.85
N ILE A 143 -17.23 8.41 6.04
CA ILE A 143 -16.74 9.20 7.18
C ILE A 143 -16.72 10.72 6.88
N ALA A 144 -17.17 11.15 5.70
CA ALA A 144 -17.11 12.53 5.21
C ALA A 144 -15.70 13.14 5.35
N ALA A 145 -14.66 12.39 4.97
CA ALA A 145 -13.27 12.81 5.10
C ALA A 145 -12.98 14.07 4.28
N PRO A 146 -12.39 15.14 4.85
CA PRO A 146 -12.06 16.37 4.12
C PRO A 146 -10.81 16.16 3.25
N ILE A 147 -10.95 15.40 2.16
CA ILE A 147 -9.86 15.07 1.24
C ILE A 147 -9.94 15.97 0.00
N ARG A 148 -8.85 16.68 -0.28
CA ARG A 148 -8.65 17.46 -1.49
C ARG A 148 -7.70 16.70 -2.41
N CYS A 149 -8.24 16.20 -3.52
CA CYS A 149 -7.49 15.49 -4.56
C CYS A 149 -6.91 16.46 -5.60
N GLY A 150 -5.85 16.04 -6.31
CA GLY A 150 -5.17 16.83 -7.34
C GLY A 150 -4.23 17.88 -6.77
N VAL A 151 -3.94 17.85 -5.47
CA VAL A 151 -3.04 18.81 -4.79
C VAL A 151 -1.80 18.11 -4.26
N GLU A 152 -0.65 18.45 -4.84
CA GLU A 152 0.65 17.95 -4.43
C GLU A 152 1.31 18.85 -3.39
N VAL A 153 1.76 18.26 -2.28
CA VAL A 153 2.62 18.94 -1.31
C VAL A 153 4.05 18.89 -1.84
N LYS A 154 4.67 20.07 -2.02
CA LYS A 154 6.01 20.24 -2.62
C LYS A 154 7.08 20.49 -1.59
N ASP A 155 6.73 21.25 -0.54
CA ASP A 155 7.68 21.65 0.50
C ASP A 155 6.96 21.88 1.83
N VAL A 156 7.55 21.40 2.92
CA VAL A 156 7.09 21.64 4.29
C VAL A 156 8.25 22.11 5.11
N GLN A 157 8.12 23.31 5.67
CA GLN A 157 9.13 23.93 6.51
C GLN A 157 8.52 24.46 7.80
N ARG A 158 9.32 24.48 8.87
CA ARG A 158 8.91 25.14 10.11
C ARG A 158 8.73 26.64 9.91
N ASN A 159 7.69 27.20 10.49
CA ASN A 159 7.50 28.67 10.51
C ASN A 159 8.62 29.36 11.28
N VAL A 160 9.11 30.49 10.76
CA VAL A 160 10.09 31.30 11.45
C VAL A 160 9.42 32.13 12.56
N GLY A 161 9.90 31.99 13.80
CA GLY A 161 9.45 32.79 14.95
C GLY A 161 8.05 32.50 15.49
N ARG A 162 7.37 31.44 14.98
CA ARG A 162 6.04 31.01 15.46
C ARG A 162 5.85 29.51 15.30
N PRO A 163 4.95 28.87 16.10
CA PRO A 163 4.66 27.45 15.97
C PRO A 163 4.07 27.07 14.62
N GLY A 164 4.21 25.79 14.26
CA GLY A 164 3.61 25.20 13.07
C GLY A 164 4.51 25.26 11.83
N PHE A 165 3.91 24.94 10.69
CA PHE A 165 4.61 24.70 9.43
C PHE A 165 3.98 25.52 8.31
N ARG A 166 4.84 25.98 7.39
CA ARG A 166 4.46 26.50 6.09
C ARG A 166 4.56 25.36 5.08
N VAL A 167 3.47 25.14 4.37
CA VAL A 167 3.32 24.03 3.41
C VAL A 167 3.09 24.65 2.04
N GLU A 168 4.03 24.45 1.12
CA GLU A 168 3.87 24.80 -0.28
C GLU A 168 3.25 23.65 -1.05
N THR A 169 2.18 23.95 -1.78
CA THR A 169 1.45 22.96 -2.57
C THR A 169 1.40 23.37 -4.05
N SER A 170 0.85 22.50 -4.90
CA SER A 170 0.54 22.85 -6.28
C SER A 170 -0.60 23.87 -6.41
N ASP A 171 -1.37 24.10 -5.33
CA ASP A 171 -2.56 24.97 -5.28
C ASP A 171 -2.41 26.12 -4.27
N GLY A 172 -1.18 26.54 -3.99
CA GLY A 172 -0.90 27.66 -3.08
C GLY A 172 -0.23 27.24 -1.78
N VAL A 173 -0.34 28.07 -0.75
CA VAL A 173 0.34 27.90 0.54
C VAL A 173 -0.67 27.65 1.65
N ILE A 174 -0.39 26.66 2.49
CA ILE A 174 -1.16 26.32 3.68
C ILE A 174 -0.28 26.48 4.91
N GLU A 175 -0.83 26.98 6.01
CA GLU A 175 -0.21 26.94 7.33
C GLU A 175 -0.86 25.83 8.16
N ALA A 176 -0.05 24.89 8.66
CA ALA A 176 -0.51 23.77 9.49
C ALA A 176 0.17 23.82 10.87
N THR A 177 -0.59 23.51 11.92
CA THR A 177 0.00 23.31 13.26
C THR A 177 0.70 21.98 13.36
N VAL A 178 0.11 20.95 12.72
CA VAL A 178 0.57 19.57 12.71
C VAL A 178 0.61 19.07 11.26
N VAL A 179 1.62 18.27 10.91
CA VAL A 179 1.71 17.57 9.62
C VAL A 179 1.87 16.07 9.86
N VAL A 180 1.02 15.26 9.21
CA VAL A 180 1.08 13.81 9.21
C VAL A 180 1.51 13.34 7.82
N ALA A 181 2.69 12.75 7.72
CA ALA A 181 3.19 12.12 6.50
C ALA A 181 2.58 10.72 6.36
N ALA A 182 1.52 10.59 5.55
CA ALA A 182 0.76 9.37 5.29
C ALA A 182 0.96 8.87 3.84
N THR A 183 2.17 9.07 3.29
CA THR A 183 2.51 8.81 1.89
C THR A 183 2.78 7.34 1.57
N GLY A 184 2.77 6.47 2.60
CA GLY A 184 2.96 5.03 2.48
C GLY A 184 4.40 4.61 2.15
N PRO A 185 4.70 3.30 2.13
CA PRO A 185 6.06 2.78 1.93
C PRO A 185 6.46 2.62 0.45
N PHE A 186 5.51 2.63 -0.49
CA PHE A 186 5.75 2.33 -1.91
C PHE A 186 5.97 3.61 -2.72
N GLN A 187 6.92 4.47 -2.36
CA GLN A 187 7.01 5.81 -2.93
C GLN A 187 7.83 5.87 -4.22
N ARG A 188 9.07 5.40 -4.19
CA ARG A 188 9.97 5.43 -5.32
C ARG A 188 10.40 4.00 -5.69
N PRO A 189 10.10 3.54 -6.91
CA PRO A 189 10.58 2.24 -7.39
C PRO A 189 12.11 2.16 -7.31
N VAL A 190 12.62 1.01 -6.86
CA VAL A 190 14.07 0.74 -6.83
C VAL A 190 14.41 -0.19 -7.99
N ILE A 191 15.14 0.30 -8.99
CA ILE A 191 15.73 -0.48 -10.05
C ILE A 191 17.25 -0.50 -9.80
N PRO A 192 17.84 -1.66 -9.48
CA PRO A 192 19.29 -1.76 -9.31
C PRO A 192 20.02 -1.43 -10.61
N ALA A 193 21.09 -0.64 -10.53
CA ALA A 193 21.92 -0.29 -11.69
C ALA A 193 22.86 -1.47 -12.06
N VAL A 194 22.32 -2.69 -12.13
CA VAL A 194 23.08 -3.91 -12.46
C VAL A 194 23.16 -4.10 -13.97
N VAL A 195 22.01 -3.96 -14.66
CA VAL A 195 21.92 -4.09 -16.12
C VAL A 195 21.81 -2.69 -16.72
N PRO A 196 22.74 -2.28 -17.58
CA PRO A 196 22.65 -0.99 -18.26
C PRO A 196 21.44 -0.93 -19.19
N GLU A 197 21.03 0.26 -19.58
CA GLU A 197 19.99 0.44 -20.59
C GLU A 197 20.49 -0.13 -21.92
N ASP A 198 19.69 -1.01 -22.52
CA ASP A 198 19.91 -1.64 -23.80
C ASP A 198 18.62 -1.58 -24.63
N PRO A 199 18.65 -1.08 -25.88
CA PRO A 199 17.46 -1.00 -26.73
C PRO A 199 16.83 -2.37 -27.04
N GLY A 200 17.60 -3.46 -26.92
CA GLY A 200 17.13 -4.84 -27.16
C GLY A 200 16.47 -5.48 -25.92
N ILE A 201 16.53 -4.86 -24.74
CA ILE A 201 16.00 -5.41 -23.50
C ILE A 201 15.11 -4.37 -22.79
N MET A 202 13.80 -4.63 -22.78
CA MET A 202 12.86 -3.81 -22.03
C MET A 202 13.07 -4.01 -20.53
N GLN A 203 13.37 -2.95 -19.81
CA GLN A 203 13.48 -2.99 -18.35
C GLN A 203 12.37 -2.18 -17.71
N MET A 204 11.71 -2.73 -16.71
CA MET A 204 10.69 -2.02 -15.92
C MET A 204 10.65 -2.48 -14.47
N HIS A 205 10.22 -1.58 -13.59
CA HIS A 205 9.87 -1.96 -12.23
C HIS A 205 8.48 -2.61 -12.20
N SER A 206 8.23 -3.50 -11.23
CA SER A 206 6.93 -4.18 -11.04
C SER A 206 5.73 -3.22 -10.93
N SER A 207 5.94 -1.98 -10.47
CA SER A 207 4.88 -0.95 -10.44
C SER A 207 4.48 -0.42 -11.82
N ALA A 208 5.30 -0.62 -12.85
CA ALA A 208 5.01 -0.25 -14.24
C ALA A 208 4.45 -1.42 -15.05
N TYR A 209 4.59 -2.64 -14.58
CA TYR A 209 4.01 -3.84 -15.20
C TYR A 209 2.47 -3.83 -15.07
N ARG A 210 1.77 -4.23 -16.14
CA ARG A 210 0.30 -4.29 -16.19
C ARG A 210 -0.21 -5.68 -16.55
N SER A 211 0.31 -6.27 -17.62
CA SER A 211 -0.09 -7.61 -18.10
C SER A 211 0.99 -8.23 -18.98
N PRO A 212 0.93 -9.54 -19.25
CA PRO A 212 1.86 -10.21 -20.15
C PRO A 212 1.93 -9.60 -21.57
N ASP A 213 0.83 -9.01 -22.04
CA ASP A 213 0.73 -8.42 -23.38
C ASP A 213 1.56 -7.13 -23.53
N GLN A 214 1.96 -6.52 -22.41
CA GLN A 214 2.84 -5.35 -22.41
C GLN A 214 4.26 -5.69 -22.86
N LEU A 215 4.67 -6.94 -22.67
CA LEU A 215 6.04 -7.37 -22.88
C LEU A 215 6.25 -7.89 -24.31
N PRO A 216 7.38 -7.58 -24.97
CA PRO A 216 7.71 -8.12 -26.27
C PRO A 216 7.79 -9.65 -26.28
N GLU A 217 7.78 -10.24 -27.47
CA GLU A 217 8.06 -11.67 -27.65
C GLU A 217 9.44 -12.03 -27.09
N GLY A 218 9.55 -13.17 -26.42
CA GLY A 218 10.79 -13.67 -25.85
C GLY A 218 10.66 -14.12 -24.40
N ALA A 219 11.80 -14.42 -23.80
CA ALA A 219 11.85 -14.79 -22.39
C ALA A 219 11.83 -13.55 -21.48
N VAL A 220 11.31 -13.71 -20.28
CA VAL A 220 11.23 -12.66 -19.26
C VAL A 220 12.05 -13.09 -18.05
N LEU A 221 12.92 -12.21 -17.58
CA LEU A 221 13.57 -12.34 -16.26
C LEU A 221 12.81 -11.50 -15.25
N VAL A 222 12.30 -12.11 -14.19
CA VAL A 222 11.74 -11.43 -13.02
C VAL A 222 12.78 -11.45 -11.90
N VAL A 223 13.17 -10.30 -11.38
CA VAL A 223 14.17 -10.18 -10.31
C VAL A 223 13.49 -9.85 -8.99
N GLY A 224 13.59 -10.79 -8.04
CA GLY A 224 12.98 -10.70 -6.71
C GLY A 224 11.83 -11.67 -6.51
N ALA A 225 11.86 -12.40 -5.41
CA ALA A 225 10.92 -13.48 -5.07
C ALA A 225 9.91 -13.11 -3.97
N GLY A 226 9.72 -11.83 -3.70
CA GLY A 226 8.61 -11.36 -2.86
C GLY A 226 7.26 -11.47 -3.56
N SER A 227 6.17 -11.14 -2.87
CA SER A 227 4.79 -11.28 -3.38
C SER A 227 4.60 -10.73 -4.80
N SER A 228 5.14 -9.53 -5.09
CA SER A 228 5.02 -8.97 -6.46
C SER A 228 5.76 -9.81 -7.51
N GLY A 229 6.99 -10.25 -7.18
CA GLY A 229 7.80 -11.01 -8.14
C GLY A 229 7.21 -12.37 -8.46
N VAL A 230 6.80 -13.14 -7.43
CA VAL A 230 6.22 -14.47 -7.64
C VAL A 230 4.88 -14.42 -8.36
N GLN A 231 4.04 -13.43 -8.05
CA GLN A 231 2.72 -13.28 -8.70
C GLN A 231 2.86 -12.88 -10.17
N ILE A 232 3.76 -11.94 -10.48
CA ILE A 232 4.04 -11.56 -11.88
C ILE A 232 4.69 -12.71 -12.65
N ALA A 233 5.64 -13.42 -12.04
CA ALA A 233 6.30 -14.55 -12.67
C ALA A 233 5.32 -15.69 -12.96
N ASP A 234 4.41 -16.00 -12.05
CA ASP A 234 3.35 -16.99 -12.22
C ASP A 234 2.37 -16.59 -13.34
N GLU A 235 1.89 -15.33 -13.35
CA GLU A 235 1.03 -14.80 -14.42
C GLU A 235 1.69 -14.92 -15.80
N LEU A 236 2.98 -14.57 -15.90
CA LEU A 236 3.74 -14.68 -17.13
C LEU A 236 3.89 -16.13 -17.60
N LEU A 237 4.15 -17.04 -16.66
CA LEU A 237 4.24 -18.48 -16.93
C LEU A 237 2.90 -19.02 -17.45
N GLN A 238 1.80 -18.68 -16.82
CA GLN A 238 0.46 -19.08 -17.24
C GLN A 238 0.06 -18.49 -18.60
N ALA A 239 0.58 -17.30 -18.94
CA ALA A 239 0.44 -16.71 -20.27
C ALA A 239 1.34 -17.34 -21.33
N GLY A 240 2.09 -18.42 -20.99
CA GLY A 240 2.95 -19.14 -21.91
C GLY A 240 4.31 -18.47 -22.20
N LYS A 241 4.69 -17.46 -21.45
CA LYS A 241 6.03 -16.86 -21.54
C LYS A 241 7.08 -17.80 -20.94
N ARG A 242 8.28 -17.81 -21.50
CA ARG A 242 9.43 -18.44 -20.85
C ARG A 242 9.94 -17.51 -19.75
N VAL A 243 9.91 -17.97 -18.49
CA VAL A 243 10.19 -17.15 -17.32
C VAL A 243 11.42 -17.64 -16.57
N TYR A 244 12.34 -16.71 -16.30
CA TYR A 244 13.40 -16.86 -15.32
C TYR A 244 13.00 -16.06 -14.07
N LEU A 245 13.14 -16.66 -12.87
CA LEU A 245 12.88 -15.98 -11.60
C LEU A 245 14.13 -15.98 -10.74
N SER A 246 14.66 -14.79 -10.43
CA SER A 246 15.79 -14.64 -9.51
C SER A 246 15.27 -14.61 -8.07
N VAL A 247 15.65 -15.65 -7.31
CA VAL A 247 15.19 -15.93 -5.95
C VAL A 247 16.29 -15.60 -4.96
N GLY A 248 16.05 -14.61 -4.09
CA GLY A 248 16.86 -14.31 -2.93
C GLY A 248 16.25 -14.87 -1.63
N PRO A 249 16.81 -14.54 -0.46
CA PRO A 249 16.25 -14.91 0.85
C PRO A 249 14.78 -14.46 0.99
N HIS A 250 13.91 -15.34 1.48
CA HIS A 250 12.48 -15.07 1.60
C HIS A 250 11.79 -15.97 2.61
N ASP A 251 10.65 -15.48 3.11
CA ASP A 251 9.66 -16.28 3.82
C ASP A 251 8.57 -16.74 2.85
N ARG A 252 8.13 -17.99 2.94
CA ARG A 252 7.01 -18.51 2.16
C ARG A 252 5.98 -19.21 3.05
N PRO A 253 5.16 -18.48 3.80
CA PRO A 253 4.17 -19.12 4.66
C PRO A 253 3.13 -19.91 3.84
N PRO A 254 2.45 -20.91 4.44
CA PRO A 254 1.32 -21.56 3.80
C PRO A 254 0.21 -20.54 3.52
N ARG A 255 -0.51 -20.66 2.39
CA ARG A 255 -1.71 -19.82 2.17
C ARG A 255 -2.82 -20.22 3.14
N SER A 256 -2.97 -21.50 3.34
CA SER A 256 -3.91 -22.07 4.32
C SER A 256 -3.29 -23.28 4.98
N TYR A 257 -3.73 -23.58 6.19
CA TYR A 257 -3.39 -24.81 6.90
C TYR A 257 -4.55 -25.18 7.83
N ARG A 258 -4.91 -26.47 7.85
CA ARG A 258 -6.00 -27.00 8.69
C ARG A 258 -7.32 -26.26 8.46
N GLY A 259 -7.62 -25.93 7.20
CA GLY A 259 -8.84 -25.21 6.80
C GLY A 259 -8.90 -23.75 7.26
N ARG A 260 -7.78 -23.15 7.67
CA ARG A 260 -7.69 -21.75 8.06
C ARG A 260 -6.67 -21.01 7.20
N ASP A 261 -7.03 -19.79 6.78
CA ASP A 261 -6.14 -18.91 6.04
C ASP A 261 -4.92 -18.49 6.88
N PHE A 262 -3.80 -18.22 6.22
CA PHE A 262 -2.56 -17.74 6.87
C PHE A 262 -2.79 -16.48 7.71
N VAL A 263 -3.62 -15.56 7.22
CA VAL A 263 -3.95 -14.32 7.93
C VAL A 263 -4.66 -14.60 9.26
N TRP A 264 -5.52 -15.63 9.30
CA TRP A 264 -6.13 -16.09 10.54
C TRP A 264 -5.09 -16.66 11.52
N TRP A 265 -4.13 -17.43 11.01
CA TRP A 265 -3.03 -17.95 11.83
C TRP A 265 -2.18 -16.82 12.41
N LEU A 266 -1.83 -15.79 11.61
CA LEU A 266 -1.13 -14.61 12.13
C LEU A 266 -1.91 -13.93 13.26
N GLY A 267 -3.23 -13.88 13.18
CA GLY A 267 -4.10 -13.29 14.20
C GLY A 267 -4.08 -14.07 15.51
N VAL A 268 -4.41 -15.38 15.46
CA VAL A 268 -4.53 -16.18 16.69
C VAL A 268 -3.18 -16.50 17.35
N LEU A 269 -2.09 -16.47 16.59
CA LEU A 269 -0.73 -16.60 17.10
C LEU A 269 -0.15 -15.27 17.62
N GLY A 270 -0.88 -14.15 17.48
CA GLY A 270 -0.44 -12.83 17.90
C GLY A 270 0.64 -12.19 17.02
N LYS A 271 0.93 -12.78 15.85
CA LYS A 271 2.03 -12.36 14.96
C LYS A 271 1.82 -10.97 14.32
N TRP A 272 0.57 -10.50 14.23
CA TRP A 272 0.29 -9.15 13.76
C TRP A 272 0.82 -8.07 14.70
N ASP A 273 0.98 -8.40 15.99
CA ASP A 273 1.45 -7.50 17.02
C ASP A 273 2.96 -7.63 17.31
N ASP A 274 3.67 -8.48 16.55
CA ASP A 274 5.13 -8.56 16.62
C ASP A 274 5.75 -7.18 16.37
N GLU A 275 6.69 -6.79 17.23
CA GLU A 275 7.50 -5.57 17.09
C GLU A 275 8.84 -5.90 16.44
N ALA A 276 9.41 -4.97 15.68
CA ALA A 276 10.78 -5.11 15.17
C ALA A 276 11.75 -4.96 16.33
N VAL A 277 12.48 -6.02 16.62
CA VAL A 277 13.43 -6.06 17.76
C VAL A 277 14.77 -5.42 17.38
N GLU A 278 15.16 -5.51 16.11
CA GLU A 278 16.43 -5.00 15.59
C GLU A 278 16.23 -4.22 14.29
N PRO A 279 17.06 -3.19 14.02
CA PRO A 279 17.03 -2.48 12.73
C PRO A 279 17.29 -3.45 11.57
N GLY A 280 16.47 -3.35 10.52
CA GLY A 280 16.54 -4.23 9.33
C GLY A 280 15.55 -5.39 9.36
N MET A 281 14.94 -5.72 10.49
CA MET A 281 13.86 -6.72 10.58
C MET A 281 12.56 -6.23 9.91
N GLU A 282 12.44 -4.94 9.68
CA GLU A 282 11.33 -4.32 8.96
C GLU A 282 11.28 -4.67 7.47
N HIS A 283 12.32 -5.30 6.93
CA HIS A 283 12.40 -5.69 5.53
C HIS A 283 12.38 -7.21 5.38
N VAL A 284 11.21 -7.81 5.59
CA VAL A 284 11.01 -9.24 5.32
C VAL A 284 10.44 -9.41 3.92
N THR A 285 11.18 -10.12 3.06
CA THR A 285 10.66 -10.57 1.76
C THR A 285 9.72 -11.73 2.01
N ILE A 286 8.43 -11.55 1.73
CA ILE A 286 7.41 -12.59 1.90
C ILE A 286 6.80 -12.97 0.55
N SER A 287 6.69 -14.27 0.30
CA SER A 287 6.11 -14.85 -0.92
C SER A 287 4.70 -15.34 -0.62
N VAL A 288 3.69 -14.51 -0.85
CA VAL A 288 2.27 -14.85 -0.70
C VAL A 288 1.47 -14.42 -1.93
N SER A 289 0.36 -15.10 -2.19
CA SER A 289 -0.55 -14.79 -3.28
C SER A 289 -2.00 -14.99 -2.86
N GLY A 290 -2.88 -14.04 -3.23
CA GLY A 290 -4.33 -14.20 -3.21
C GLY A 290 -4.89 -14.58 -4.59
N ALA A 291 -4.06 -14.60 -5.64
CA ALA A 291 -4.48 -14.95 -6.98
C ALA A 291 -5.08 -16.36 -7.06
N HIS A 292 -6.03 -16.55 -7.98
CA HIS A 292 -6.72 -17.83 -8.21
C HIS A 292 -7.38 -18.42 -6.95
N GLY A 293 -7.92 -17.58 -6.06
CA GLY A 293 -8.53 -17.98 -4.81
C GLY A 293 -7.54 -18.25 -3.67
N GLY A 294 -6.28 -17.87 -3.87
CA GLY A 294 -5.20 -18.03 -2.90
C GLY A 294 -4.58 -19.42 -2.91
N HIS A 295 -3.30 -19.49 -3.11
CA HIS A 295 -2.52 -20.74 -3.04
C HIS A 295 -1.17 -20.50 -2.37
N THR A 296 -0.62 -21.53 -1.75
CA THR A 296 0.74 -21.49 -1.22
C THR A 296 1.73 -21.35 -2.38
N VAL A 297 2.59 -20.35 -2.28
CA VAL A 297 3.70 -20.20 -3.24
C VAL A 297 4.69 -21.34 -3.01
N ASP A 298 4.88 -22.17 -4.02
CA ASP A 298 5.85 -23.26 -4.02
C ASP A 298 6.76 -23.14 -5.25
N PHE A 299 8.03 -22.79 -5.01
CA PHE A 299 9.00 -22.55 -6.06
C PHE A 299 9.33 -23.84 -6.85
N ARG A 300 9.32 -25.03 -6.19
CA ARG A 300 9.55 -26.31 -6.86
C ARG A 300 8.40 -26.65 -7.80
N ARG A 301 7.18 -26.35 -7.38
CA ARG A 301 6.00 -26.52 -8.24
C ARG A 301 6.04 -25.56 -9.44
N LEU A 302 6.42 -24.29 -9.23
CA LEU A 302 6.60 -23.33 -10.32
C LEU A 302 7.68 -23.83 -11.32
N ALA A 303 8.78 -24.38 -10.82
CA ALA A 303 9.80 -24.97 -11.67
C ALA A 303 9.29 -26.21 -12.44
N ALA A 304 8.52 -27.08 -11.80
CA ALA A 304 7.89 -28.23 -12.46
C ALA A 304 6.90 -27.81 -13.57
N GLN A 305 6.32 -26.62 -13.47
CA GLN A 305 5.46 -26.02 -14.48
C GLN A 305 6.23 -25.32 -15.62
N GLY A 306 7.57 -25.28 -15.55
CA GLY A 306 8.43 -24.74 -16.61
C GLY A 306 9.13 -23.41 -16.28
N MET A 307 8.97 -22.87 -15.07
CA MET A 307 9.73 -21.72 -14.62
C MET A 307 11.19 -22.10 -14.35
N THR A 308 12.14 -21.29 -14.81
CA THR A 308 13.56 -21.48 -14.47
C THR A 308 13.93 -20.61 -13.29
N LEU A 309 14.26 -21.24 -12.16
CA LEU A 309 14.73 -20.51 -10.97
C LEU A 309 16.23 -20.29 -11.06
N VAL A 310 16.69 -19.11 -10.62
CA VAL A 310 18.10 -18.74 -10.52
C VAL A 310 18.34 -18.08 -9.16
N GLY A 311 19.57 -18.09 -8.68
CA GLY A 311 19.94 -17.45 -7.41
C GLY A 311 19.85 -15.93 -7.46
N LEU A 312 20.31 -15.27 -6.41
CA LEU A 312 20.30 -13.82 -6.31
C LEU A 312 21.13 -13.18 -7.43
N THR A 313 20.54 -12.24 -8.17
CA THR A 313 21.22 -11.46 -9.22
C THR A 313 22.36 -10.65 -8.62
N LYS A 314 23.58 -10.80 -9.15
CA LYS A 314 24.81 -10.17 -8.62
C LYS A 314 25.37 -9.09 -9.52
N SER A 315 25.65 -9.41 -10.78
CA SER A 315 26.35 -8.51 -11.69
C SER A 315 26.01 -8.81 -13.14
N PHE A 316 26.25 -7.83 -13.99
CA PHE A 316 26.10 -7.98 -15.44
C PHE A 316 27.41 -7.55 -16.11
N LYS A 317 27.87 -8.34 -17.07
CA LYS A 317 29.06 -8.04 -17.88
C LYS A 317 28.95 -8.67 -19.26
N ASP A 318 29.18 -7.88 -20.28
CA ASP A 318 29.28 -8.34 -21.70
C ASP A 318 28.07 -9.18 -22.15
N GLY A 319 26.85 -8.78 -21.77
CA GLY A 319 25.60 -9.49 -22.11
C GLY A 319 25.27 -10.66 -21.20
N VAL A 320 26.06 -10.94 -20.16
CA VAL A 320 25.89 -12.06 -19.23
C VAL A 320 25.53 -11.56 -17.85
N LEU A 321 24.40 -12.06 -17.32
CA LEU A 321 24.02 -11.92 -15.93
C LEU A 321 24.64 -13.04 -15.10
N ASN A 322 25.21 -12.66 -13.95
CA ASN A 322 25.75 -13.59 -12.96
C ASN A 322 24.82 -13.67 -11.73
N PHE A 323 24.61 -14.88 -11.26
CA PHE A 323 23.82 -15.17 -10.07
C PHE A 323 24.67 -15.76 -8.95
N ALA A 324 24.22 -15.58 -7.71
CA ALA A 324 24.85 -16.25 -6.58
C ALA A 324 24.51 -17.75 -6.58
N PRO A 325 25.40 -18.62 -6.06
CA PRO A 325 25.13 -20.05 -5.92
C PRO A 325 24.32 -20.34 -4.65
N ASP A 326 23.28 -19.54 -4.37
CA ASP A 326 22.52 -19.52 -3.12
C ASP A 326 21.07 -19.98 -3.30
N LEU A 327 20.67 -20.46 -4.48
CA LEU A 327 19.29 -20.83 -4.77
C LEU A 327 18.78 -21.93 -3.82
N ALA A 328 19.57 -22.98 -3.60
CA ALA A 328 19.20 -24.09 -2.72
C ALA A 328 19.02 -23.61 -1.28
N ASP A 329 19.91 -22.75 -0.79
CA ASP A 329 19.85 -22.21 0.57
C ASP A 329 18.63 -21.29 0.75
N ASN A 330 18.32 -20.45 -0.26
CA ASN A 330 17.17 -19.56 -0.25
C ASN A 330 15.85 -20.35 -0.24
N LEU A 331 15.75 -21.45 -1.00
CA LEU A 331 14.57 -22.33 -0.96
C LEU A 331 14.45 -23.04 0.39
N ALA A 332 15.56 -23.55 0.94
CA ALA A 332 15.57 -24.22 2.24
C ALA A 332 15.14 -23.27 3.37
N GLN A 333 15.55 -22.00 3.33
CA GLN A 333 15.07 -20.97 4.26
C GLN A 333 13.55 -20.79 4.16
N GLY A 334 13.01 -20.67 2.94
CA GLY A 334 11.57 -20.57 2.71
C GLY A 334 10.81 -21.79 3.24
N ASP A 335 11.35 -23.00 3.06
CA ASP A 335 10.79 -24.24 3.58
C ASP A 335 10.80 -24.29 5.10
N ALA A 336 11.88 -23.83 5.73
CA ALA A 336 11.98 -23.74 7.17
C ALA A 336 10.93 -22.78 7.76
N ASN A 337 10.73 -21.62 7.13
CA ASN A 337 9.66 -20.70 7.50
C ASN A 337 8.27 -21.36 7.34
N TYR A 338 8.00 -22.02 6.21
CA TYR A 338 6.77 -22.74 5.96
C TYR A 338 6.47 -23.75 7.07
N LEU A 339 7.41 -24.65 7.36
CA LEU A 339 7.25 -25.69 8.37
C LEU A 339 7.08 -25.13 9.78
N SER A 340 7.80 -24.03 10.11
CA SER A 340 7.68 -23.39 11.42
C SER A 340 6.26 -22.84 11.66
N VAL A 341 5.60 -22.31 10.63
CA VAL A 341 4.20 -21.86 10.74
C VAL A 341 3.27 -23.03 10.99
N LEU A 342 3.48 -24.19 10.33
CA LEU A 342 2.70 -25.39 10.60
C LEU A 342 2.90 -25.89 12.05
N ASP A 343 4.13 -25.90 12.54
CA ASP A 343 4.45 -26.33 13.91
C ASP A 343 3.80 -25.43 14.97
N GLU A 344 3.85 -24.09 14.77
CA GLU A 344 3.19 -23.15 15.65
C GLU A 344 1.67 -23.30 15.63
N ALA A 345 1.08 -23.55 14.45
CA ALA A 345 -0.34 -23.80 14.28
C ALA A 345 -0.78 -25.08 14.99
N ASP A 346 -0.06 -26.20 14.82
CA ASP A 346 -0.35 -27.47 15.51
C ASP A 346 -0.20 -27.33 17.05
N ALA A 347 0.83 -26.62 17.51
CA ALA A 347 0.98 -26.35 18.93
C ALA A 347 -0.17 -25.50 19.50
N TYR A 348 -0.66 -24.52 18.72
CA TYR A 348 -1.83 -23.71 19.08
C TYR A 348 -3.10 -24.54 19.16
N ILE A 349 -3.36 -25.40 18.15
CA ILE A 349 -4.49 -26.33 18.11
C ILE A 349 -4.50 -27.23 19.33
N ALA A 350 -3.37 -27.89 19.61
CA ALA A 350 -3.24 -28.81 20.73
C ALA A 350 -3.47 -28.12 22.10
N ARG A 351 -2.90 -26.92 22.26
CA ARG A 351 -3.03 -26.15 23.53
C ARG A 351 -4.46 -25.67 23.78
N ASN A 352 -5.19 -25.32 22.71
CA ASN A 352 -6.54 -24.77 22.81
C ASN A 352 -7.66 -25.79 22.57
N GLY A 353 -7.31 -27.05 22.29
CA GLY A 353 -8.29 -28.13 22.05
C GLY A 353 -9.20 -27.86 20.84
N LEU A 354 -8.65 -27.28 19.77
CA LEU A 354 -9.42 -26.98 18.58
C LEU A 354 -9.64 -28.24 17.73
N ASP A 355 -10.86 -28.42 17.25
CA ASP A 355 -11.22 -29.48 16.30
C ASP A 355 -11.12 -28.93 14.86
N LEU A 356 -9.94 -29.01 14.28
CA LEU A 356 -9.67 -28.61 12.89
C LEU A 356 -9.24 -29.83 12.06
N PRO A 357 -9.52 -29.86 10.74
CA PRO A 357 -9.16 -30.97 9.88
C PRO A 357 -7.65 -31.21 9.89
N GLU A 358 -7.23 -32.48 9.80
CA GLU A 358 -5.81 -32.82 9.67
C GLU A 358 -5.35 -32.70 8.21
N GLU A 359 -4.12 -32.21 8.02
CA GLU A 359 -3.49 -32.05 6.71
C GLU A 359 -2.06 -32.61 6.74
N PRO A 360 -1.86 -33.93 6.90
CA PRO A 360 -0.53 -34.51 7.04
C PRO A 360 0.34 -34.28 5.79
N ASP A 361 -0.26 -34.23 4.60
CA ASP A 361 0.45 -33.98 3.35
C ASP A 361 1.01 -32.56 3.22
N ALA A 362 0.53 -31.61 4.03
CA ALA A 362 1.07 -30.25 4.03
C ALA A 362 2.54 -30.19 4.45
N ARG A 363 3.06 -31.21 5.13
CA ARG A 363 4.47 -31.29 5.55
C ARG A 363 5.40 -31.86 4.47
N ASN A 364 4.85 -32.31 3.35
CA ASN A 364 5.64 -32.85 2.26
C ASN A 364 6.28 -31.71 1.47
N ILE A 365 7.60 -31.69 1.40
CA ILE A 365 8.36 -30.79 0.55
C ILE A 365 8.71 -31.52 -0.75
N GLU A 366 8.36 -30.94 -1.88
CA GLU A 366 8.65 -31.50 -3.20
C GLU A 366 10.17 -31.63 -3.43
N PRO A 367 10.63 -32.61 -4.23
CA PRO A 367 12.04 -32.77 -4.57
C PRO A 367 12.58 -31.55 -5.30
N ASP A 368 13.87 -31.29 -5.12
CA ASP A 368 14.56 -30.19 -5.81
C ASP A 368 14.57 -30.41 -7.33
N PRO A 369 14.13 -29.43 -8.13
CA PRO A 369 14.18 -29.48 -9.58
C PRO A 369 15.62 -29.31 -10.08
N GLN A 370 15.86 -29.61 -11.37
CA GLN A 370 17.18 -29.54 -11.97
C GLN A 370 17.85 -28.16 -11.80
N CYS A 371 17.10 -27.07 -11.91
CA CYS A 371 17.66 -25.72 -11.73
C CYS A 371 18.17 -25.44 -10.30
N VAL A 372 17.85 -26.27 -9.31
CA VAL A 372 18.40 -26.20 -7.95
C VAL A 372 19.60 -27.11 -7.80
N THR A 373 19.54 -28.33 -8.36
CA THR A 373 20.65 -29.32 -8.25
C THR A 373 21.81 -29.04 -9.21
N ASP A 374 21.54 -28.34 -10.33
CA ASP A 374 22.52 -27.86 -11.31
C ASP A 374 22.21 -26.41 -11.67
N PRO A 375 22.56 -25.46 -10.78
CA PRO A 375 22.10 -24.08 -10.87
C PRO A 375 22.77 -23.31 -12.02
N ILE A 376 21.98 -22.48 -12.70
CA ILE A 376 22.47 -21.50 -13.67
C ILE A 376 23.14 -20.37 -12.90
N LEU A 377 24.47 -20.26 -12.99
CA LEU A 377 25.24 -19.19 -12.37
C LEU A 377 25.51 -18.03 -13.32
N GLU A 378 25.45 -18.29 -14.65
CA GLU A 378 25.67 -17.32 -15.72
C GLU A 378 24.57 -17.46 -16.76
N LEU A 379 23.95 -16.37 -17.14
CA LEU A 379 22.90 -16.32 -18.16
C LEU A 379 23.25 -15.27 -19.22
N ASN A 380 23.61 -15.72 -20.41
CA ASN A 380 23.71 -14.82 -21.57
C ASN A 380 22.28 -14.45 -21.98
N LEU A 381 21.91 -13.18 -21.84
CA LEU A 381 20.54 -12.71 -22.07
C LEU A 381 20.11 -12.90 -23.53
N ALA A 382 21.01 -12.65 -24.49
CA ALA A 382 20.71 -12.79 -25.90
C ALA A 382 20.51 -14.28 -26.30
N GLU A 383 21.41 -15.17 -25.87
CA GLU A 383 21.32 -16.61 -26.13
C GLU A 383 20.08 -17.23 -25.45
N ALA A 384 19.78 -16.78 -24.26
CA ALA A 384 18.57 -17.16 -23.53
C ALA A 384 17.28 -16.54 -24.12
N GLY A 385 17.41 -15.61 -25.07
CA GLY A 385 16.30 -14.91 -25.71
C GLY A 385 15.50 -14.03 -24.71
N VAL A 386 16.18 -13.51 -23.70
CA VAL A 386 15.57 -12.59 -22.74
C VAL A 386 15.40 -11.23 -23.39
N THR A 387 14.15 -10.81 -23.52
CA THR A 387 13.75 -9.52 -24.11
C THR A 387 13.23 -8.54 -23.08
N SER A 388 12.92 -9.02 -21.87
CA SER A 388 12.36 -8.21 -20.81
C SER A 388 12.92 -8.57 -19.44
N ILE A 389 13.13 -7.53 -18.60
CA ILE A 389 13.46 -7.67 -17.18
C ILE A 389 12.42 -6.91 -16.38
N VAL A 390 11.74 -7.60 -15.46
CA VAL A 390 10.82 -7.02 -14.49
C VAL A 390 11.50 -6.98 -13.13
N TRP A 391 11.80 -5.79 -12.65
CA TRP A 391 12.44 -5.56 -11.36
C TRP A 391 11.37 -5.53 -10.26
N ALA A 392 11.23 -6.62 -9.52
CA ALA A 392 10.36 -6.71 -8.33
C ALA A 392 11.20 -6.49 -7.05
N THR A 393 12.03 -5.45 -7.09
CA THR A 393 13.10 -5.16 -6.12
C THR A 393 12.71 -4.13 -5.06
N GLY A 394 11.40 -3.90 -4.92
CA GLY A 394 10.85 -3.07 -3.85
C GLY A 394 10.92 -1.57 -4.11
N PHE A 395 10.73 -0.80 -3.05
CA PHE A 395 10.59 0.66 -3.11
C PHE A 395 11.44 1.31 -2.03
N ALA A 396 11.86 2.54 -2.30
CA ALA A 396 12.42 3.46 -1.32
C ALA A 396 11.38 4.52 -0.95
N VAL A 397 11.47 5.04 0.26
CA VAL A 397 10.70 6.22 0.69
C VAL A 397 11.36 7.49 0.16
N ASP A 398 10.57 8.54 -0.03
CA ASP A 398 11.03 9.87 -0.44
C ASP A 398 10.31 10.93 0.40
N TYR A 399 11.05 11.52 1.30
CA TYR A 399 10.61 12.63 2.15
C TYR A 399 11.33 13.93 1.79
N SER A 400 11.85 14.06 0.58
CA SER A 400 12.57 15.26 0.12
C SER A 400 11.76 16.55 0.21
N TRP A 401 10.43 16.43 0.25
CA TRP A 401 9.47 17.52 0.44
C TRP A 401 9.35 17.99 1.91
N LEU A 402 9.79 17.19 2.89
CA LEU A 402 9.65 17.49 4.32
C LEU A 402 10.99 18.00 4.88
N LYS A 403 11.16 19.31 4.88
CA LYS A 403 12.40 20.02 5.25
C LYS A 403 12.46 20.36 6.74
N VAL A 404 12.50 19.33 7.57
CA VAL A 404 12.53 19.41 9.04
C VAL A 404 13.55 18.43 9.62
N ASP A 405 13.97 18.60 10.88
CA ASP A 405 14.90 17.69 11.56
C ASP A 405 14.17 16.45 12.11
N ALA A 406 13.66 15.64 11.18
CA ALA A 406 12.90 14.43 11.51
C ALA A 406 13.55 13.14 10.98
N PHE A 407 14.78 13.20 10.49
CA PHE A 407 15.44 12.09 9.80
C PHE A 407 16.82 11.80 10.38
N ASP A 408 17.25 10.54 10.25
CA ASP A 408 18.63 10.15 10.56
C ASP A 408 19.57 10.44 9.36
N GLU A 409 20.85 10.03 9.51
CA GLU A 409 21.89 10.26 8.49
C GLU A 409 21.62 9.50 7.19
N GLU A 410 20.86 8.40 7.26
CA GLU A 410 20.43 7.60 6.11
C GLU A 410 19.11 8.10 5.49
N GLY A 411 18.53 9.18 6.03
CA GLY A 411 17.26 9.74 5.57
C GLY A 411 16.02 8.99 6.01
N ARG A 412 16.12 8.10 7.02
CA ARG A 412 15.01 7.38 7.60
C ARG A 412 14.31 8.22 8.67
N PRO A 413 12.96 8.17 8.77
CA PRO A 413 12.23 8.90 9.79
C PRO A 413 12.64 8.53 11.23
N LYS A 414 13.03 9.52 12.03
CA LYS A 414 13.24 9.36 13.49
C LYS A 414 11.92 9.46 14.21
N HIS A 415 11.39 8.35 14.69
CA HIS A 415 10.10 8.33 15.36
C HIS A 415 9.98 7.25 16.43
N GLN A 416 9.01 7.41 17.32
CA GLN A 416 8.50 6.36 18.22
C GLN A 416 7.02 6.16 17.93
N ARG A 417 6.64 4.99 17.38
CA ARG A 417 5.26 4.66 16.98
C ARG A 417 4.63 5.73 16.07
N GLY A 418 5.41 6.31 15.17
CA GLY A 418 4.97 7.37 14.25
C GLY A 418 5.02 8.80 14.82
N VAL A 419 5.25 9.00 16.11
CA VAL A 419 5.49 10.33 16.69
C VAL A 419 6.95 10.71 16.43
N SER A 420 7.19 11.76 15.66
CA SER A 420 8.55 12.23 15.35
C SER A 420 9.22 12.89 16.55
N ALA A 421 10.56 12.89 16.54
CA ALA A 421 11.35 13.74 17.43
C ALA A 421 11.13 15.23 17.16
N GLU A 422 10.77 15.62 15.91
CA GLU A 422 10.38 16.97 15.54
C GLU A 422 8.93 17.27 15.94
N PRO A 423 8.68 18.18 16.91
CA PRO A 423 7.34 18.42 17.42
C PRO A 423 6.35 18.89 16.34
N GLY A 424 5.20 18.24 16.25
CA GLY A 424 4.16 18.53 15.27
C GLY A 424 4.31 17.76 13.96
N ILE A 425 5.34 16.95 13.79
CA ILE A 425 5.50 16.00 12.67
C ILE A 425 5.14 14.60 13.12
N TYR A 426 4.42 13.88 12.27
CA TYR A 426 4.00 12.50 12.47
C TYR A 426 4.18 11.69 11.20
N PHE A 427 4.47 10.39 11.35
CA PHE A 427 4.57 9.43 10.26
C PHE A 427 3.51 8.35 10.42
N LEU A 428 2.85 7.94 9.34
CA LEU A 428 1.80 6.93 9.38
C LEU A 428 1.87 6.00 8.16
N GLY A 429 1.76 4.70 8.44
CA GLY A 429 1.75 3.65 7.42
C GLY A 429 3.15 3.19 7.00
N LEU A 430 4.15 3.40 7.84
CA LEU A 430 5.48 2.82 7.67
C LEU A 430 5.43 1.30 7.99
N PRO A 431 6.23 0.48 7.30
CA PRO A 431 6.43 -0.90 7.72
C PRO A 431 6.96 -0.94 9.15
N TRP A 432 6.43 -1.83 9.98
CA TRP A 432 6.87 -2.00 11.36
C TRP A 432 6.88 -0.73 12.22
N GLN A 433 6.05 0.25 11.88
CA GLN A 433 5.99 1.53 12.61
C GLN A 433 5.79 1.35 14.12
N SER A 434 4.90 0.45 14.51
CA SER A 434 4.68 0.01 15.89
C SER A 434 4.66 -1.53 15.98
N ARG A 435 4.38 -2.22 14.88
CA ARG A 435 4.23 -3.67 14.79
C ARG A 435 4.17 -4.13 13.33
N ARG A 436 4.20 -5.44 13.10
CA ARG A 436 4.09 -6.06 11.77
C ARG A 436 2.91 -5.52 10.95
N ALA A 437 1.75 -5.32 11.59
CA ALA A 437 0.53 -4.90 10.93
C ALA A 437 0.53 -3.44 10.43
N SER A 438 1.46 -2.59 10.86
CA SER A 438 1.40 -1.12 10.72
C SER A 438 1.19 -0.58 9.31
N SER A 439 1.69 -1.24 8.26
CA SER A 439 1.53 -0.80 6.87
C SER A 439 0.36 -1.42 6.12
N PHE A 440 -0.33 -2.40 6.72
CA PHE A 440 -1.49 -3.07 6.13
C PHE A 440 -2.78 -2.26 6.37
N ILE A 441 -3.84 -2.50 5.57
CA ILE A 441 -5.11 -1.76 5.68
C ILE A 441 -5.66 -1.85 7.10
N TRP A 442 -5.82 -3.07 7.62
CA TRP A 442 -6.31 -3.28 8.98
C TRP A 442 -5.41 -2.66 10.05
N GLY A 443 -4.09 -2.84 9.92
CA GLY A 443 -3.15 -2.43 10.96
C GLY A 443 -2.93 -0.92 11.07
N VAL A 444 -2.89 -0.21 9.94
CA VAL A 444 -2.68 1.23 9.89
C VAL A 444 -3.81 2.00 10.58
N TRP A 445 -5.02 1.44 10.59
CA TRP A 445 -6.18 2.03 11.28
C TRP A 445 -5.92 2.19 12.79
N HIS A 446 -5.27 1.21 13.43
CA HIS A 446 -4.92 1.26 14.84
C HIS A 446 -3.79 2.25 15.14
N ASP A 447 -2.79 2.34 14.27
CA ASP A 447 -1.72 3.33 14.41
C ASP A 447 -2.24 4.75 14.20
N ALA A 448 -3.16 4.95 13.24
CA ALA A 448 -3.85 6.21 13.04
C ALA A 448 -4.61 6.66 14.30
N LYS A 449 -5.29 5.72 14.97
CA LYS A 449 -5.97 6.00 16.24
C LYS A 449 -4.99 6.50 17.30
N TYR A 450 -3.88 5.80 17.49
CA TYR A 450 -2.86 6.19 18.46
C TYR A 450 -2.32 7.61 18.18
N LEU A 451 -2.02 7.92 16.93
CA LEU A 451 -1.53 9.25 16.55
C LEU A 451 -2.57 10.34 16.72
N ALA A 452 -3.84 10.09 16.38
CA ALA A 452 -4.92 11.05 16.58
C ALA A 452 -5.16 11.37 18.06
N ASP A 453 -5.15 10.33 18.91
CA ASP A 453 -5.23 10.49 20.37
C ASP A 453 -4.06 11.35 20.89
N HIS A 454 -2.83 11.09 20.41
CA HIS A 454 -1.64 11.88 20.78
C HIS A 454 -1.76 13.33 20.32
N ILE A 455 -2.15 13.59 19.06
CA ILE A 455 -2.36 14.94 18.51
C ILE A 455 -3.42 15.68 19.33
N SER A 456 -4.54 15.04 19.64
CA SER A 456 -5.62 15.63 20.45
C SER A 456 -5.13 16.00 21.84
N ALA A 457 -4.34 15.15 22.50
CA ALA A 457 -3.74 15.42 23.78
C ALA A 457 -2.77 16.62 23.72
N GLN A 458 -1.85 16.65 22.75
CA GLN A 458 -0.90 17.74 22.58
C GLN A 458 -1.63 19.09 22.36
N ARG A 459 -2.71 19.12 21.56
CA ARG A 459 -3.52 20.32 21.34
C ARG A 459 -4.10 20.88 22.66
N LYS A 460 -4.55 20.00 23.56
CA LYS A 460 -5.07 20.40 24.87
C LYS A 460 -3.97 21.05 25.73
N TYR A 461 -2.77 20.47 25.73
CA TYR A 461 -1.63 21.07 26.46
C TYR A 461 -1.22 22.41 25.88
N LEU A 462 -1.12 22.54 24.56
CA LEU A 462 -0.76 23.80 23.87
C LEU A 462 -1.83 24.88 24.06
N ALA A 463 -3.10 24.52 24.19
CA ALA A 463 -4.21 25.45 24.46
C ALA A 463 -4.29 25.87 25.93
N TYR A 464 -3.65 25.14 26.85
CA TYR A 464 -3.65 25.47 28.26
C TYR A 464 -2.91 26.79 28.50
N ARG A 465 -3.65 27.81 28.96
CA ARG A 465 -3.07 29.09 29.41
C ARG A 465 -3.07 29.07 30.94
N THR A 466 -1.88 29.19 31.52
CA THR A 466 -1.82 29.52 32.95
C THR A 466 -2.60 30.80 33.14
N GLY A 467 -3.67 30.76 33.94
CA GLY A 467 -4.39 31.97 34.37
C GLY A 467 -3.44 32.83 35.18
N VAL A 468 -2.76 33.77 34.50
CA VAL A 468 -2.21 34.91 35.20
C VAL A 468 -3.43 35.69 35.69
N SER A 469 -3.79 35.53 36.93
CA SER A 469 -4.68 36.42 37.62
C SER A 469 -4.11 37.84 37.48
N SER A 470 -4.71 38.65 36.60
CA SER A 470 -4.47 40.07 36.61
C SER A 470 -4.87 40.56 38.01
N GLY A 471 -3.83 40.95 38.71
CA GLY A 471 -3.86 41.29 40.11
C GLY A 471 -4.86 42.35 40.45
N TYR A 472 -5.24 42.26 41.66
CA TYR A 472 -5.72 43.33 42.47
C TYR A 472 -4.71 44.50 42.45
N VAL A 473 -5.15 45.68 42.01
CA VAL A 473 -4.81 46.98 42.58
C VAL A 473 -6.13 47.69 42.81
#